data_bfe70288e27e510207f6b973c47954f0
#
_entry.id   bfe70288e27e510207f6b973c47954f0
#
_cell.length_a   1.000
_cell.length_b   1.000
_cell.length_c   1.000
_cell.angle_alpha   90.00
_cell.angle_beta   90.00
_cell.angle_gamma   90.00
#
_symmetry.space_group_name_H-M   'P 1'
#
loop_
_entity.id
_entity.type
_entity.pdbx_description
1 polymer ?
#
loop_
_entity_poly.entity_id
_entity_poly.type
_entity_poly.pdbx_seq_one_letter_code
_entity_poly.pdbx_strand_id
1 'polypeptide(L)'
;LSSQDKELSAEIQSNVTYYTLRDENNTLIQALIPISQDLQIHIYKKGEDYFLDFIPIIFTRKEKTLLLSLQTSPYQDIVKATNDPLLANQLMNAYKKSVPFKRLAKNDKIAIVYTRDYRVGQAFGQPTIKMAMVSSRLHQYYLFSHSDGRYYDSKAQEVAGFLLENPVKYTRISSPFSYGRFHPILKVKRPHYGVDYAAKHGSLIHSASDGRVGFIGVKAGYGKVVEIHLNELRLVYAHMSSFAKGLKKGSFVRKGQIIGRVGSTGLSTGPHLHFGVYKNSRPINPLGYIRTAKSKLHGKQREVFLEKAHHSKQKLEELFKTHSFEKNSFYLLEGF
;
A
#
# COMPACT_ATOMS: atom_id res chain seq x y z
N LEU A 1 -24.10 -0.20 -15.45
CA LEU A 1 -23.11 -0.61 -14.44
C LEU A 1 -23.78 -1.39 -13.33
N SER A 2 -23.27 -2.57 -13.00
CA SER A 2 -23.70 -3.34 -11.83
C SER A 2 -23.37 -2.59 -10.53
N SER A 3 -24.00 -3.00 -9.42
CA SER A 3 -23.68 -2.44 -8.10
C SER A 3 -22.18 -2.54 -7.76
N GLN A 4 -21.56 -3.66 -8.12
CA GLN A 4 -20.14 -3.90 -7.88
C GLN A 4 -19.23 -3.05 -8.77
N ASP A 5 -19.65 -2.75 -10.01
CA ASP A 5 -18.89 -1.88 -10.91
C ASP A 5 -18.84 -0.44 -10.35
N LYS A 6 -19.94 0.01 -9.75
CA LYS A 6 -20.01 1.32 -9.07
C LYS A 6 -19.15 1.36 -7.81
N GLU A 7 -19.07 0.25 -7.04
CA GLU A 7 -18.19 0.14 -5.88
C GLU A 7 -16.73 0.18 -6.31
N LEU A 8 -16.33 -0.61 -7.32
CA LEU A 8 -14.96 -0.60 -7.85
C LEU A 8 -14.59 0.74 -8.49
N SER A 9 -15.55 1.44 -9.12
CA SER A 9 -15.31 2.79 -9.65
C SER A 9 -15.02 3.82 -8.55
N ALA A 10 -15.48 3.59 -7.30
CA ALA A 10 -15.18 4.44 -6.16
C ALA A 10 -13.71 4.33 -5.71
N GLU A 11 -12.99 3.29 -6.14
CA GLU A 11 -11.55 3.13 -5.89
C GLU A 11 -10.67 4.06 -6.71
N ILE A 12 -11.21 4.75 -7.72
CA ILE A 12 -10.46 5.73 -8.51
C ILE A 12 -9.90 6.79 -7.56
N GLN A 13 -8.59 6.95 -7.58
CA GLN A 13 -7.88 7.92 -6.76
C GLN A 13 -7.60 9.20 -7.54
N SER A 14 -7.46 10.31 -6.84
CA SER A 14 -6.93 11.55 -7.44
C SER A 14 -5.47 11.37 -7.84
N ASN A 15 -5.03 12.06 -8.89
CA ASN A 15 -3.66 12.08 -9.39
C ASN A 15 -3.16 10.72 -9.94
N VAL A 16 -4.04 9.86 -10.45
CA VAL A 16 -3.63 8.68 -11.22
C VAL A 16 -3.42 9.05 -12.67
N THR A 17 -2.35 8.53 -13.26
CA THR A 17 -2.13 8.60 -14.71
C THR A 17 -3.06 7.61 -15.40
N TYR A 18 -3.87 8.10 -16.28
CA TYR A 18 -4.73 7.30 -17.16
C TYR A 18 -4.33 7.48 -18.61
N TYR A 19 -4.70 6.53 -19.46
CA TYR A 19 -4.41 6.57 -20.89
C TYR A 19 -5.71 6.65 -21.67
N THR A 20 -5.74 7.49 -22.72
CA THR A 20 -6.87 7.58 -23.65
C THR A 20 -6.38 7.42 -25.08
N LEU A 21 -7.19 6.77 -25.90
CA LEU A 21 -7.08 6.76 -27.34
C LEU A 21 -8.27 7.53 -27.91
N ARG A 22 -8.00 8.46 -28.80
CA ARG A 22 -9.03 9.26 -29.51
C ARG A 22 -8.82 9.14 -31.01
N ASP A 23 -9.89 9.28 -31.78
CA ASP A 23 -9.82 9.36 -33.24
C ASP A 23 -9.44 10.78 -33.70
N GLU A 24 -9.37 10.96 -35.02
CA GLU A 24 -9.04 12.23 -35.68
C GLU A 24 -10.06 13.36 -35.35
N ASN A 25 -11.31 13.00 -35.01
CA ASN A 25 -12.36 13.92 -34.58
C ASN A 25 -12.37 14.19 -33.08
N ASN A 26 -11.32 13.75 -32.36
CA ASN A 26 -11.19 13.84 -30.90
C ASN A 26 -12.26 13.04 -30.12
N THR A 27 -12.95 12.08 -30.76
CA THR A 27 -13.88 11.18 -30.09
C THR A 27 -13.13 10.16 -29.27
N LEU A 28 -13.57 9.90 -28.05
CA LEU A 28 -12.96 8.87 -27.20
C LEU A 28 -13.21 7.48 -27.77
N ILE A 29 -12.13 6.77 -28.16
CA ILE A 29 -12.20 5.37 -28.61
C ILE A 29 -12.06 4.44 -27.43
N GLN A 30 -11.08 4.70 -26.56
CA GLN A 30 -10.92 3.94 -25.32
C GLN A 30 -10.18 4.72 -24.23
N ALA A 31 -10.41 4.32 -22.97
CA ALA A 31 -9.67 4.82 -21.82
C ALA A 31 -9.29 3.68 -20.88
N LEU A 32 -8.10 3.76 -20.28
CA LEU A 32 -7.58 2.83 -19.28
C LEU A 32 -7.30 3.62 -18.00
N ILE A 33 -8.11 3.41 -16.97
CA ILE A 33 -8.07 4.16 -15.72
C ILE A 33 -7.68 3.20 -14.58
N PRO A 34 -6.46 3.29 -14.02
CA PRO A 34 -6.05 2.45 -12.89
C PRO A 34 -6.93 2.70 -11.66
N ILE A 35 -7.36 1.63 -10.99
CA ILE A 35 -8.04 1.67 -9.70
C ILE A 35 -7.21 1.04 -8.58
N SER A 36 -6.27 0.18 -8.96
CA SER A 36 -5.23 -0.38 -8.07
C SER A 36 -3.92 -0.56 -8.83
N GLN A 37 -2.95 -1.27 -8.27
CA GLN A 37 -1.70 -1.58 -8.99
C GLN A 37 -1.83 -2.70 -10.02
N ASP A 38 -2.88 -3.48 -9.96
CA ASP A 38 -3.10 -4.69 -10.76
C ASP A 38 -4.43 -4.71 -11.52
N LEU A 39 -5.32 -3.72 -11.27
CA LEU A 39 -6.63 -3.63 -11.89
C LEU A 39 -6.92 -2.23 -12.41
N GLN A 40 -7.54 -2.16 -13.59
CA GLN A 40 -7.94 -0.92 -14.23
C GLN A 40 -9.35 -1.03 -14.84
N ILE A 41 -10.00 0.10 -14.95
CA ILE A 41 -11.20 0.27 -15.74
C ILE A 41 -10.77 0.43 -17.21
N HIS A 42 -11.38 -0.33 -18.09
CA HIS A 42 -11.29 -0.18 -19.52
C HIS A 42 -12.64 0.32 -20.04
N ILE A 43 -12.68 1.55 -20.54
CA ILE A 43 -13.82 2.10 -21.24
C ILE A 43 -13.50 2.04 -22.73
N TYR A 44 -14.43 1.54 -23.55
CA TYR A 44 -14.22 1.45 -25.00
C TYR A 44 -15.52 1.66 -25.76
N LYS A 45 -15.41 2.26 -26.96
CA LYS A 45 -16.50 2.48 -27.88
C LYS A 45 -16.71 1.24 -28.75
N LYS A 46 -17.97 0.82 -28.90
CA LYS A 46 -18.38 -0.24 -29.85
C LYS A 46 -19.68 0.21 -30.56
N GLY A 47 -19.59 0.56 -31.84
CA GLY A 47 -20.64 1.29 -32.55
C GLY A 47 -20.79 2.68 -31.93
N GLU A 48 -22.03 3.06 -31.60
CA GLU A 48 -22.31 4.34 -30.92
C GLU A 48 -22.29 4.27 -29.40
N ASP A 49 -22.17 3.07 -28.83
CA ASP A 49 -22.25 2.85 -27.40
C ASP A 49 -20.85 2.74 -26.73
N TYR A 50 -20.79 3.09 -25.45
CA TYR A 50 -19.62 2.90 -24.60
C TYR A 50 -19.83 1.74 -23.62
N PHE A 51 -18.82 0.89 -23.53
CA PHE A 51 -18.78 -0.26 -22.62
C PHE A 51 -17.69 -0.05 -21.58
N LEU A 52 -17.84 -0.72 -20.43
CA LEU A 52 -16.91 -0.66 -19.33
C LEU A 52 -16.62 -2.07 -18.83
N ASP A 53 -15.32 -2.42 -18.78
CA ASP A 53 -14.80 -3.67 -18.21
C ASP A 53 -13.73 -3.39 -17.16
N PHE A 54 -13.56 -4.34 -16.23
CA PHE A 54 -12.44 -4.35 -15.28
C PHE A 54 -11.40 -5.37 -15.76
N ILE A 55 -10.25 -4.87 -16.19
CA ILE A 55 -9.19 -5.70 -16.75
C ILE A 55 -7.89 -5.58 -15.93
N PRO A 56 -7.05 -6.62 -15.90
CA PRO A 56 -5.75 -6.54 -15.23
C PRO A 56 -4.84 -5.52 -15.91
N ILE A 57 -3.99 -4.87 -15.09
CA ILE A 57 -2.91 -4.02 -15.60
C ILE A 57 -1.74 -4.92 -15.96
N ILE A 58 -1.30 -4.85 -17.21
CA ILE A 58 -0.09 -5.50 -17.68
C ILE A 58 1.09 -4.58 -17.42
N PHE A 59 2.10 -5.08 -16.70
CA PHE A 59 3.32 -4.36 -16.38
C PHE A 59 4.53 -5.29 -16.38
N THR A 60 5.72 -4.73 -16.57
CA THR A 60 6.99 -5.43 -16.39
C THR A 60 7.55 -5.12 -15.03
N ARG A 61 7.93 -6.15 -14.26
CA ARG A 61 8.56 -5.98 -12.95
C ARG A 61 10.06 -6.14 -13.08
N LYS A 62 10.82 -5.13 -12.60
CA LYS A 62 12.27 -5.18 -12.51
C LYS A 62 12.72 -5.17 -11.06
N GLU A 63 13.68 -6.01 -10.72
CA GLU A 63 14.38 -5.97 -9.46
C GLU A 63 15.64 -5.11 -9.60
N LYS A 64 15.89 -4.26 -8.62
CA LYS A 64 17.02 -3.32 -8.60
C LYS A 64 17.67 -3.32 -7.23
N THR A 65 18.98 -3.10 -7.22
CA THR A 65 19.76 -2.92 -6.01
C THR A 65 20.42 -1.55 -6.01
N LEU A 66 20.08 -0.72 -5.04
CA LEU A 66 20.78 0.54 -4.75
C LEU A 66 21.82 0.30 -3.65
N LEU A 67 23.06 0.65 -3.94
CA LEU A 67 24.14 0.78 -2.95
C LEU A 67 24.48 2.28 -2.85
N LEU A 68 24.54 2.81 -1.64
CA LEU A 68 24.66 4.24 -1.40
C LEU A 68 25.63 4.52 -0.23
N SER A 69 26.56 5.47 -0.42
CA SER A 69 27.33 6.12 0.62
C SER A 69 26.78 7.53 0.83
N LEU A 70 26.25 7.80 2.02
CA LEU A 70 25.57 9.06 2.34
C LEU A 70 26.46 10.27 2.14
N GLN A 71 25.92 11.29 1.47
CA GLN A 71 26.56 12.60 1.28
C GLN A 71 25.80 13.71 2.00
N THR A 72 24.47 13.63 2.01
CA THR A 72 23.58 14.63 2.60
C THR A 72 22.60 13.97 3.57
N SER A 73 21.48 13.51 3.09
CA SER A 73 20.48 12.80 3.89
C SER A 73 19.97 11.57 3.15
N PRO A 74 19.54 10.51 3.89
CA PRO A 74 19.03 9.31 3.24
C PRO A 74 17.96 9.58 2.19
N TYR A 75 17.01 10.47 2.48
CA TYR A 75 15.96 10.82 1.53
C TYR A 75 16.51 11.46 0.25
N GLN A 76 17.31 12.52 0.40
CA GLN A 76 17.84 13.27 -0.74
C GLN A 76 18.77 12.42 -1.60
N ASP A 77 19.65 11.64 -0.96
CA ASP A 77 20.62 10.81 -1.67
C ASP A 77 19.93 9.65 -2.41
N ILE A 78 18.88 9.03 -1.83
CA ILE A 78 18.08 8.01 -2.53
C ILE A 78 17.35 8.61 -3.72
N VAL A 79 16.71 9.79 -3.56
CA VAL A 79 16.02 10.46 -4.66
C VAL A 79 16.99 10.82 -5.76
N LYS A 80 18.18 11.36 -5.42
CA LYS A 80 19.23 11.69 -6.38
C LYS A 80 19.68 10.46 -7.18
N ALA A 81 19.85 9.32 -6.50
CA ALA A 81 20.34 8.09 -7.14
C ALA A 81 19.30 7.39 -8.01
N THR A 82 18.02 7.47 -7.67
CA THR A 82 16.97 6.63 -8.28
C THR A 82 15.89 7.41 -9.02
N ASN A 83 15.83 8.72 -8.83
CA ASN A 83 14.72 9.60 -9.25
C ASN A 83 13.35 9.09 -8.75
N ASP A 84 13.32 8.38 -7.58
CA ASP A 84 12.13 7.76 -7.03
C ASP A 84 11.87 8.20 -5.57
N PRO A 85 11.13 9.30 -5.34
CA PRO A 85 10.79 9.77 -4.00
C PRO A 85 9.91 8.78 -3.23
N LEU A 86 9.18 7.90 -3.93
CA LEU A 86 8.35 6.88 -3.29
C LEU A 86 9.22 5.81 -2.61
N LEU A 87 10.35 5.42 -3.23
CA LEU A 87 11.31 4.49 -2.63
C LEU A 87 11.94 5.09 -1.37
N ALA A 88 12.36 6.36 -1.45
CA ALA A 88 12.92 7.07 -0.31
C ALA A 88 11.92 7.12 0.87
N ASN A 89 10.68 7.53 0.60
CA ASN A 89 9.61 7.57 1.61
C ASN A 89 9.34 6.17 2.21
N GLN A 90 9.34 5.13 1.38
CA GLN A 90 9.08 3.77 1.85
C GLN A 90 10.17 3.29 2.80
N LEU A 91 11.46 3.54 2.49
CA LEU A 91 12.58 3.20 3.38
C LEU A 91 12.48 3.96 4.71
N MET A 92 12.27 5.28 4.65
CA MET A 92 12.17 6.12 5.84
C MET A 92 11.04 5.66 6.76
N ASN A 93 9.88 5.29 6.18
CA ASN A 93 8.74 4.79 6.93
C ASN A 93 9.01 3.40 7.54
N ALA A 94 9.62 2.50 6.78
CA ALA A 94 9.93 1.15 7.25
C ALA A 94 10.86 1.15 8.47
N TYR A 95 11.80 2.08 8.53
CA TYR A 95 12.76 2.20 9.62
C TYR A 95 12.42 3.26 10.68
N LYS A 96 11.30 3.97 10.57
CA LYS A 96 10.95 5.15 11.40
C LYS A 96 11.13 4.95 12.91
N LYS A 97 10.91 3.72 13.42
CA LYS A 97 11.00 3.40 14.85
C LYS A 97 12.28 2.65 15.23
N SER A 98 13.13 2.30 14.29
CA SER A 98 14.31 1.45 14.51
C SER A 98 15.63 2.13 14.18
N VAL A 99 15.64 3.04 13.21
CA VAL A 99 16.86 3.75 12.79
C VAL A 99 16.78 5.23 13.17
N PRO A 100 17.76 5.75 13.93
CA PRO A 100 17.84 7.17 14.25
C PRO A 100 18.43 7.95 13.07
N PHE A 101 17.68 8.14 11.99
CA PHE A 101 18.14 8.79 10.76
C PHE A 101 18.83 10.15 10.96
N LYS A 102 18.45 10.90 12.01
CA LYS A 102 19.09 12.16 12.36
C LYS A 102 20.54 12.03 12.86
N ARG A 103 20.97 10.82 13.20
CA ARG A 103 22.32 10.52 13.70
C ARG A 103 23.22 9.90 12.63
N LEU A 104 22.68 9.68 11.43
CA LEU A 104 23.49 9.19 10.32
C LEU A 104 24.41 10.31 9.84
N ALA A 105 25.63 9.94 9.48
CA ALA A 105 26.70 10.84 9.06
C ALA A 105 27.09 10.59 7.60
N LYS A 106 27.87 11.51 7.06
CA LYS A 106 28.53 11.31 5.77
C LYS A 106 29.34 10.00 5.78
N ASN A 107 29.28 9.26 4.69
CA ASN A 107 29.87 7.93 4.46
C ASN A 107 29.20 6.76 5.21
N ASP A 108 28.12 6.98 5.98
CA ASP A 108 27.27 5.87 6.39
C ASP A 108 26.63 5.24 5.13
N LYS A 109 26.39 3.93 5.19
CA LYS A 109 26.02 3.15 4.01
C LYS A 109 24.56 2.74 4.05
N ILE A 110 23.90 2.79 2.89
CA ILE A 110 22.55 2.26 2.70
C ILE A 110 22.56 1.30 1.52
N ALA A 111 21.88 0.16 1.67
CA ALA A 111 21.54 -0.71 0.55
C ALA A 111 20.03 -0.94 0.52
N ILE A 112 19.47 -0.99 -0.67
CA ILE A 112 18.04 -1.27 -0.88
C ILE A 112 17.93 -2.22 -2.06
N VAL A 113 17.41 -3.43 -1.82
CA VAL A 113 16.94 -4.35 -2.86
C VAL A 113 15.45 -4.17 -2.97
N TYR A 114 14.96 -3.80 -4.15
CA TYR A 114 13.57 -3.49 -4.37
C TYR A 114 13.09 -3.89 -5.75
N THR A 115 11.77 -4.08 -5.89
CA THR A 115 11.14 -4.23 -7.20
C THR A 115 10.41 -2.95 -7.58
N ARG A 116 10.46 -2.64 -8.88
CA ARG A 116 9.75 -1.52 -9.50
C ARG A 116 8.97 -2.02 -10.70
N ASP A 117 7.69 -1.69 -10.73
CA ASP A 117 6.82 -2.03 -11.85
C ASP A 117 6.88 -0.92 -12.90
N TYR A 118 6.83 -1.30 -14.17
CA TYR A 118 6.85 -0.42 -15.33
C TYR A 118 5.66 -0.72 -16.24
N ARG A 119 4.94 0.33 -16.60
CA ARG A 119 3.84 0.28 -17.54
C ARG A 119 4.13 1.25 -18.69
N VAL A 120 4.13 0.75 -19.93
CA VAL A 120 4.48 1.56 -21.11
C VAL A 120 5.80 2.33 -20.92
N GLY A 121 6.81 1.64 -20.39
CA GLY A 121 8.15 2.23 -20.16
C GLY A 121 8.27 3.18 -18.97
N GLN A 122 7.17 3.56 -18.32
CA GLN A 122 7.15 4.47 -17.19
C GLN A 122 7.03 3.71 -15.86
N ALA A 123 7.69 4.23 -14.82
CA ALA A 123 7.55 3.69 -13.47
C ALA A 123 6.09 3.79 -13.02
N PHE A 124 5.53 2.67 -12.59
CA PHE A 124 4.12 2.54 -12.23
C PHE A 124 3.93 2.04 -10.80
N GLY A 125 2.94 2.57 -10.12
CA GLY A 125 2.58 2.18 -8.76
C GLY A 125 3.70 2.47 -7.75
N GLN A 126 3.74 1.70 -6.65
CA GLN A 126 4.70 1.86 -5.58
C GLN A 126 5.86 0.86 -5.71
N PRO A 127 7.11 1.24 -5.40
CA PRO A 127 8.19 0.27 -5.28
C PRO A 127 7.89 -0.72 -4.15
N THR A 128 8.54 -1.87 -4.16
CA THR A 128 8.43 -2.84 -3.07
C THR A 128 9.82 -3.20 -2.58
N ILE A 129 10.17 -2.79 -1.36
CA ILE A 129 11.44 -3.16 -0.74
C ILE A 129 11.38 -4.66 -0.41
N LYS A 130 12.37 -5.40 -0.92
CA LYS A 130 12.60 -6.81 -0.61
C LYS A 130 13.50 -6.92 0.62
N MET A 131 14.54 -6.12 0.62
CA MET A 131 15.53 -6.07 1.67
C MET A 131 16.14 -4.68 1.73
N ALA A 132 16.54 -4.24 2.91
CA ALA A 132 17.32 -3.04 3.07
C ALA A 132 18.32 -3.17 4.22
N MET A 133 19.40 -2.41 4.12
CA MET A 133 20.41 -2.24 5.16
C MET A 133 20.68 -0.76 5.35
N VAL A 134 20.76 -0.33 6.59
CA VAL A 134 21.32 0.97 6.99
C VAL A 134 22.50 0.69 7.92
N SER A 135 23.68 1.08 7.54
CA SER A 135 24.91 0.88 8.29
C SER A 135 25.48 2.23 8.74
N SER A 136 25.53 2.45 10.03
CA SER A 136 26.26 3.54 10.69
C SER A 136 27.57 3.03 11.25
N ARG A 137 28.43 3.92 11.78
CA ARG A 137 29.71 3.55 12.40
C ARG A 137 29.58 2.49 13.51
N LEU A 138 28.45 2.49 14.24
CA LEU A 138 28.25 1.65 15.42
C LEU A 138 27.25 0.51 15.21
N HIS A 139 26.33 0.65 14.28
CA HIS A 139 25.21 -0.28 14.14
C HIS A 139 24.85 -0.55 12.69
N GLN A 140 24.45 -1.79 12.43
CA GLN A 140 23.85 -2.21 11.17
C GLN A 140 22.40 -2.62 11.42
N TYR A 141 21.50 -2.02 10.67
CA TYR A 141 20.07 -2.27 10.74
C TYR A 141 19.63 -2.96 9.45
N TYR A 142 19.13 -4.17 9.56
CA TYR A 142 18.62 -4.95 8.44
C TYR A 142 17.10 -5.00 8.47
N LEU A 143 16.51 -5.08 7.29
CA LEU A 143 15.10 -5.20 7.07
C LEU A 143 14.87 -6.14 5.90
N PHE A 144 14.04 -7.17 6.12
CA PHE A 144 13.70 -8.18 5.12
C PHE A 144 12.19 -8.25 4.98
N SER A 145 11.68 -8.25 3.74
CA SER A 145 10.27 -8.53 3.49
C SER A 145 9.96 -10.01 3.68
N HIS A 146 8.76 -10.30 4.15
CA HIS A 146 8.25 -11.65 4.33
C HIS A 146 6.95 -11.85 3.54
N SER A 147 6.57 -13.09 3.26
CA SER A 147 5.37 -13.43 2.49
C SER A 147 4.06 -12.99 3.13
N ASP A 148 4.05 -12.71 4.43
CA ASP A 148 2.92 -12.14 5.15
C ASP A 148 2.75 -10.62 4.97
N GLY A 149 3.57 -9.99 4.09
CA GLY A 149 3.55 -8.56 3.79
C GLY A 149 4.22 -7.67 4.83
N ARG A 150 4.94 -8.25 5.80
CA ARG A 150 5.63 -7.54 6.89
C ARG A 150 7.12 -7.49 6.68
N TYR A 151 7.78 -6.65 7.48
CA TYR A 151 9.23 -6.54 7.52
C TYR A 151 9.76 -7.05 8.85
N TYR A 152 10.81 -7.86 8.78
CA TYR A 152 11.49 -8.44 9.93
C TYR A 152 12.98 -8.10 9.91
N ASP A 153 13.57 -8.03 11.10
CA ASP A 153 15.01 -7.85 11.26
C ASP A 153 15.77 -9.18 11.13
N SER A 154 17.10 -9.12 11.28
CA SER A 154 17.97 -10.30 11.26
C SER A 154 17.75 -11.30 12.41
N LYS A 155 16.88 -10.97 13.39
CA LYS A 155 16.47 -11.85 14.50
C LYS A 155 15.06 -12.40 14.31
N ALA A 156 14.46 -12.18 13.14
CA ALA A 156 13.07 -12.52 12.82
C ALA A 156 12.04 -11.81 13.72
N GLN A 157 12.37 -10.60 14.20
CA GLN A 157 11.46 -9.73 14.92
C GLN A 157 10.89 -8.67 13.96
N GLU A 158 9.59 -8.41 14.04
CA GLU A 158 8.96 -7.41 13.18
C GLU A 158 9.51 -6.00 13.43
N VAL A 159 10.12 -5.43 12.39
CA VAL A 159 10.72 -4.08 12.44
C VAL A 159 9.66 -3.00 12.27
N ALA A 160 8.92 -3.10 11.19
CA ALA A 160 7.85 -2.19 10.85
C ALA A 160 6.54 -2.96 10.79
N GLY A 161 5.60 -2.59 11.62
CA GLY A 161 4.30 -3.19 11.64
C GLY A 161 3.23 -2.17 12.01
N PHE A 162 2.12 -2.25 11.31
CA PHE A 162 0.94 -1.48 11.65
C PHE A 162 0.08 -2.34 12.57
N LEU A 163 -0.22 -1.80 13.75
CA LEU A 163 -1.15 -2.41 14.67
C LEU A 163 -2.45 -1.64 14.53
N LEU A 164 -3.39 -2.22 13.79
CA LEU A 164 -4.73 -1.67 13.66
C LEU A 164 -5.61 -2.19 14.79
N GLU A 165 -6.55 -1.37 15.23
CA GLU A 165 -7.65 -1.80 16.11
C GLU A 165 -8.91 -2.09 15.30
N ASN A 166 -9.81 -2.88 15.87
CA ASN A 166 -11.14 -3.07 15.28
C ASN A 166 -11.85 -1.72 15.19
N PRO A 167 -12.27 -1.32 13.98
CA PRO A 167 -12.85 0.00 13.76
C PRO A 167 -14.28 0.14 14.31
N VAL A 168 -14.94 -0.98 14.61
CA VAL A 168 -16.34 -0.99 15.07
C VAL A 168 -16.61 -2.22 15.92
N LYS A 169 -17.54 -2.13 16.89
CA LYS A 169 -18.13 -3.32 17.51
C LYS A 169 -19.11 -3.94 16.51
N TYR A 170 -18.87 -5.19 16.13
CA TYR A 170 -19.64 -5.90 15.12
C TYR A 170 -20.21 -7.22 15.66
N THR A 171 -21.26 -7.72 15.02
CA THR A 171 -21.86 -9.02 15.34
C THR A 171 -21.17 -10.16 14.61
N ARG A 172 -20.82 -9.94 13.35
CA ARG A 172 -20.13 -10.91 12.49
C ARG A 172 -19.44 -10.19 11.32
N ILE A 173 -18.49 -10.86 10.69
CA ILE A 173 -17.98 -10.47 9.37
C ILE A 173 -18.98 -11.00 8.34
N SER A 174 -19.67 -10.10 7.65
CA SER A 174 -20.67 -10.45 6.63
C SER A 174 -20.05 -10.75 5.27
N SER A 175 -18.91 -10.13 4.95
CA SER A 175 -18.16 -10.40 3.74
C SER A 175 -16.65 -10.26 4.01
N PRO A 176 -15.85 -11.32 3.79
CA PRO A 176 -14.41 -11.24 3.97
C PRO A 176 -13.71 -10.57 2.78
N PHE A 177 -12.47 -10.14 3.00
CA PHE A 177 -11.57 -9.67 1.95
C PHE A 177 -11.31 -10.78 0.92
N SER A 178 -11.28 -10.42 -0.38
CA SER A 178 -10.96 -11.34 -1.47
C SER A 178 -10.39 -10.60 -2.66
N TYR A 179 -9.31 -11.11 -3.26
CA TYR A 179 -8.81 -10.63 -4.55
C TYR A 179 -9.66 -11.11 -5.74
N GLY A 180 -10.47 -12.12 -5.57
CA GLY A 180 -11.34 -12.62 -6.62
C GLY A 180 -12.39 -13.58 -6.07
N ARG A 181 -13.58 -13.05 -5.78
CA ARG A 181 -14.75 -13.84 -5.42
C ARG A 181 -15.49 -14.23 -6.70
N PHE A 182 -15.76 -15.53 -6.85
CA PHE A 182 -16.56 -16.02 -7.97
C PHE A 182 -18.00 -15.47 -7.86
N HIS A 183 -18.44 -14.76 -8.91
CA HIS A 183 -19.81 -14.30 -8.99
C HIS A 183 -20.66 -15.40 -9.65
N PRO A 184 -21.60 -16.04 -8.94
CA PRO A 184 -22.27 -17.25 -9.41
C PRO A 184 -23.11 -17.02 -10.69
N ILE A 185 -23.65 -15.81 -10.87
CA ILE A 185 -24.47 -15.46 -12.03
C ILE A 185 -23.61 -15.06 -13.23
N LEU A 186 -22.63 -14.19 -13.00
CA LEU A 186 -21.79 -13.63 -14.08
C LEU A 186 -20.59 -14.52 -14.43
N LYS A 187 -20.36 -15.60 -13.67
CA LYS A 187 -19.21 -16.54 -13.83
C LYS A 187 -17.84 -15.86 -13.90
N VAL A 188 -17.71 -14.65 -13.37
CA VAL A 188 -16.47 -13.87 -13.30
C VAL A 188 -15.99 -13.75 -11.87
N LYS A 189 -14.67 -13.66 -11.68
CA LYS A 189 -14.08 -13.38 -10.38
C LYS A 189 -14.08 -11.88 -10.16
N ARG A 190 -14.70 -11.39 -9.09
CA ARG A 190 -14.70 -9.98 -8.69
C ARG A 190 -14.05 -9.81 -7.33
N PRO A 191 -13.18 -8.81 -7.16
CA PRO A 191 -12.55 -8.55 -5.88
C PRO A 191 -13.52 -7.93 -4.88
N HIS A 192 -13.21 -8.13 -3.58
CA HIS A 192 -13.75 -7.35 -2.46
C HIS A 192 -12.58 -6.83 -1.64
N TYR A 193 -12.23 -5.55 -1.81
CA TYR A 193 -11.01 -4.94 -1.27
C TYR A 193 -11.16 -4.43 0.16
N GLY A 194 -12.04 -5.05 0.94
CA GLY A 194 -12.24 -4.75 2.35
C GLY A 194 -12.83 -5.93 3.11
N VAL A 195 -13.19 -5.65 4.35
CA VAL A 195 -13.97 -6.53 5.22
C VAL A 195 -15.24 -5.81 5.61
N ASP A 196 -16.38 -6.48 5.44
CA ASP A 196 -17.67 -5.93 5.84
C ASP A 196 -18.02 -6.41 7.25
N TYR A 197 -18.08 -5.48 8.18
CA TYR A 197 -18.46 -5.71 9.57
C TYR A 197 -19.94 -5.41 9.77
N ALA A 198 -20.78 -6.45 9.90
CA ALA A 198 -22.19 -6.29 10.23
C ALA A 198 -22.34 -5.68 11.64
N ALA A 199 -22.93 -4.49 11.71
CA ALA A 199 -23.11 -3.73 12.93
C ALA A 199 -24.43 -2.95 12.89
N LYS A 200 -25.00 -2.65 14.05
CA LYS A 200 -26.25 -1.87 14.12
C LYS A 200 -26.06 -0.49 13.50
N HIS A 201 -27.08 0.00 12.77
CA HIS A 201 -27.09 1.37 12.28
C HIS A 201 -26.83 2.35 13.43
N GLY A 202 -25.99 3.36 13.21
CA GLY A 202 -25.61 4.33 14.22
C GLY A 202 -24.50 3.88 15.18
N SER A 203 -24.02 2.62 15.13
CA SER A 203 -22.85 2.17 15.90
C SER A 203 -21.66 3.08 15.65
N LEU A 204 -20.87 3.35 16.70
CA LEU A 204 -19.69 4.21 16.59
C LEU A 204 -18.59 3.56 15.76
N ILE A 205 -18.05 4.32 14.83
CA ILE A 205 -16.86 3.95 14.06
C ILE A 205 -15.66 4.69 14.64
N HIS A 206 -14.61 3.94 14.96
CA HIS A 206 -13.37 4.46 15.50
C HIS A 206 -12.24 4.38 14.46
N SER A 207 -11.31 5.30 14.52
CA SER A 207 -10.08 5.19 13.73
C SER A 207 -9.27 3.98 14.18
N ALA A 208 -8.96 3.07 13.26
CA ALA A 208 -8.17 1.88 13.54
C ALA A 208 -6.69 2.19 13.84
N SER A 209 -6.22 3.40 13.52
CA SER A 209 -4.86 3.88 13.82
C SER A 209 -4.81 5.40 13.96
N ASP A 210 -3.66 5.92 14.41
CA ASP A 210 -3.32 7.33 14.20
C ASP A 210 -3.22 7.62 12.70
N GLY A 211 -3.51 8.84 12.27
CA GLY A 211 -3.35 9.25 10.88
C GLY A 211 -3.96 10.61 10.55
N ARG A 212 -3.91 10.98 9.27
CA ARG A 212 -4.57 12.19 8.76
C ARG A 212 -5.71 11.83 7.84
N VAL A 213 -6.82 12.55 7.96
CA VAL A 213 -7.96 12.43 7.04
C VAL A 213 -7.53 12.90 5.65
N GLY A 214 -7.39 11.96 4.72
CA GLY A 214 -7.08 12.24 3.33
C GLY A 214 -8.33 12.58 2.50
N PHE A 215 -9.45 11.95 2.84
CA PHE A 215 -10.75 12.20 2.23
C PHE A 215 -11.89 12.08 3.25
N ILE A 216 -12.91 12.89 3.11
CA ILE A 216 -14.19 12.82 3.81
C ILE A 216 -15.28 13.35 2.88
N GLY A 217 -16.33 12.58 2.63
CA GLY A 217 -17.37 12.96 1.69
C GLY A 217 -18.18 11.76 1.20
N VAL A 218 -18.74 11.88 0.00
CA VAL A 218 -19.50 10.82 -0.66
C VAL A 218 -18.73 10.34 -1.88
N LYS A 219 -18.59 9.02 -2.04
CA LYS A 219 -18.06 8.37 -3.24
C LYS A 219 -19.12 7.42 -3.81
N ALA A 220 -19.17 7.32 -5.14
CA ALA A 220 -20.02 6.36 -5.82
C ALA A 220 -19.72 4.94 -5.31
N GLY A 221 -20.76 4.13 -5.04
CA GLY A 221 -20.62 2.80 -4.46
C GLY A 221 -20.41 2.83 -2.96
N TYR A 222 -19.41 3.52 -2.44
CA TYR A 222 -19.08 3.58 -0.99
C TYR A 222 -20.04 4.43 -0.14
N GLY A 223 -20.85 5.28 -0.77
CA GLY A 223 -21.67 6.22 -0.03
C GLY A 223 -20.84 7.21 0.79
N LYS A 224 -21.23 7.50 2.02
CA LYS A 224 -20.42 8.33 2.94
C LYS A 224 -19.19 7.59 3.37
N VAL A 225 -18.01 8.19 3.14
CA VAL A 225 -16.71 7.57 3.37
C VAL A 225 -15.71 8.53 4.02
N VAL A 226 -14.89 7.98 4.91
CA VAL A 226 -13.70 8.62 5.46
C VAL A 226 -12.49 7.80 5.04
N GLU A 227 -11.44 8.45 4.53
CA GLU A 227 -10.14 7.83 4.31
C GLU A 227 -9.11 8.43 5.26
N ILE A 228 -8.35 7.58 5.92
CA ILE A 228 -7.28 7.98 6.83
C ILE A 228 -5.96 7.46 6.27
N HIS A 229 -4.99 8.37 6.15
CA HIS A 229 -3.65 8.06 5.67
C HIS A 229 -2.68 7.98 6.84
N LEU A 230 -1.95 6.89 6.89
CA LEU A 230 -0.89 6.63 7.87
C LEU A 230 0.32 6.03 7.13
N ASN A 231 1.38 6.81 6.94
CA ASN A 231 2.57 6.40 6.18
C ASN A 231 2.16 5.82 4.80
N GLU A 232 2.48 4.56 4.56
CA GLU A 232 2.15 3.80 3.34
C GLU A 232 0.73 3.18 3.34
N LEU A 233 -0.04 3.38 4.44
CA LEU A 233 -1.40 2.84 4.54
C LEU A 233 -2.45 3.91 4.23
N ARG A 234 -3.48 3.49 3.50
CA ARG A 234 -4.76 4.19 3.36
C ARG A 234 -5.85 3.28 3.93
N LEU A 235 -6.54 3.76 4.95
CA LEU A 235 -7.65 3.09 5.61
C LEU A 235 -8.95 3.71 5.12
N VAL A 236 -9.87 2.89 4.62
CA VAL A 236 -11.17 3.31 4.05
C VAL A 236 -12.28 2.84 4.98
N TYR A 237 -13.16 3.76 5.36
CA TYR A 237 -14.33 3.51 6.22
C TYR A 237 -15.57 3.96 5.43
N ALA A 238 -16.33 3.02 4.87
CA ALA A 238 -17.43 3.32 3.97
C ALA A 238 -18.80 2.90 4.51
N HIS A 239 -19.86 3.25 3.75
CA HIS A 239 -21.29 3.06 4.05
C HIS A 239 -21.73 3.75 5.34
N MET A 240 -21.05 4.85 5.73
CA MET A 240 -21.36 5.57 6.97
C MET A 240 -22.71 6.28 6.90
N SER A 241 -23.39 6.43 8.05
CA SER A 241 -24.59 7.25 8.18
C SER A 241 -24.24 8.73 8.43
N SER A 242 -23.18 9.00 9.21
CA SER A 242 -22.72 10.34 9.54
C SER A 242 -21.24 10.37 9.87
N PHE A 243 -20.63 11.54 9.68
CA PHE A 243 -19.26 11.83 10.12
C PHE A 243 -19.25 12.39 11.54
N ALA A 244 -18.13 12.27 12.24
CA ALA A 244 -17.94 12.91 13.53
C ALA A 244 -17.91 14.44 13.36
N LYS A 245 -18.48 15.16 14.33
CA LYS A 245 -18.54 16.63 14.32
C LYS A 245 -17.12 17.22 14.26
N GLY A 246 -16.91 18.18 13.37
CA GLY A 246 -15.61 18.86 13.19
C GLY A 246 -14.54 18.07 12.42
N LEU A 247 -14.83 16.84 12.01
CA LEU A 247 -13.90 16.08 11.18
C LEU A 247 -13.86 16.65 9.75
N LYS A 248 -12.67 16.95 9.24
CA LYS A 248 -12.45 17.50 7.89
C LYS A 248 -11.16 16.95 7.27
N LYS A 249 -11.02 17.06 5.94
CA LYS A 249 -9.77 16.72 5.25
C LYS A 249 -8.59 17.45 5.90
N GLY A 250 -7.48 16.74 6.11
CA GLY A 250 -6.27 17.22 6.80
C GLY A 250 -6.32 17.08 8.33
N SER A 251 -7.48 16.82 8.97
CA SER A 251 -7.56 16.57 10.41
C SER A 251 -6.66 15.42 10.82
N PHE A 252 -5.89 15.59 11.89
CA PHE A 252 -5.22 14.47 12.54
C PHE A 252 -6.22 13.74 13.44
N VAL A 253 -6.25 12.43 13.37
CA VAL A 253 -7.05 11.55 14.23
C VAL A 253 -6.14 10.58 14.97
N ARG A 254 -6.51 10.26 16.21
CA ARG A 254 -5.83 9.26 17.04
C ARG A 254 -6.50 7.91 16.89
N LYS A 255 -5.75 6.86 17.06
CA LYS A 255 -6.28 5.50 17.18
C LYS A 255 -7.35 5.43 18.27
N GLY A 256 -8.49 4.79 17.97
CA GLY A 256 -9.65 4.74 18.87
C GLY A 256 -10.54 6.00 18.85
N GLN A 257 -10.15 7.09 18.20
CA GLN A 257 -10.97 8.29 18.07
C GLN A 257 -12.21 8.01 17.21
N ILE A 258 -13.38 8.49 17.67
CA ILE A 258 -14.63 8.39 16.90
C ILE A 258 -14.51 9.25 15.64
N ILE A 259 -14.79 8.64 14.46
CA ILE A 259 -14.75 9.29 13.14
C ILE A 259 -16.12 9.36 12.48
N GLY A 260 -17.11 8.63 13.01
CA GLY A 260 -18.49 8.66 12.52
C GLY A 260 -19.32 7.47 13.00
N ARG A 261 -20.37 7.14 12.25
CA ARG A 261 -21.35 6.12 12.61
C ARG A 261 -21.66 5.20 11.44
N VAL A 262 -21.91 3.93 11.75
CA VAL A 262 -22.36 2.91 10.78
C VAL A 262 -23.68 3.31 10.14
N GLY A 263 -23.77 3.08 8.85
CA GLY A 263 -24.99 3.29 8.06
C GLY A 263 -25.20 2.20 7.03
N SER A 264 -25.87 2.56 5.97
CA SER A 264 -26.12 1.74 4.77
C SER A 264 -26.19 2.65 3.53
N THR A 265 -25.33 3.69 3.49
CA THR A 265 -25.29 4.63 2.35
C THR A 265 -24.48 4.03 1.20
N GLY A 266 -24.79 4.47 -0.03
CA GLY A 266 -24.19 3.90 -1.24
C GLY A 266 -24.75 2.53 -1.59
N LEU A 267 -23.89 1.63 -2.09
CA LEU A 267 -24.28 0.28 -2.50
C LEU A 267 -24.19 -0.68 -1.33
N SER A 268 -25.20 -0.71 -0.52
CA SER A 268 -25.26 -1.51 0.70
C SER A 268 -26.64 -2.18 0.80
N THR A 269 -26.67 -3.46 1.13
CA THR A 269 -27.90 -4.24 1.34
C THR A 269 -28.41 -4.16 2.77
N GLY A 270 -27.67 -3.56 3.69
CA GLY A 270 -28.04 -3.41 5.09
C GLY A 270 -26.93 -2.78 5.93
N PRO A 271 -27.20 -2.43 7.19
CA PRO A 271 -26.23 -1.73 8.03
C PRO A 271 -24.94 -2.52 8.25
N HIS A 272 -23.81 -1.99 7.78
CA HIS A 272 -22.47 -2.54 7.99
C HIS A 272 -21.41 -1.44 7.82
N LEU A 273 -20.21 -1.70 8.29
CA LEU A 273 -19.02 -0.94 7.95
C LEU A 273 -18.20 -1.74 6.93
N HIS A 274 -17.99 -1.18 5.74
CA HIS A 274 -16.94 -1.64 4.85
C HIS A 274 -15.61 -1.02 5.29
N PHE A 275 -14.63 -1.86 5.63
CA PHE A 275 -13.31 -1.44 6.07
C PHE A 275 -12.23 -1.96 5.12
N GLY A 276 -11.69 -1.07 4.31
CA GLY A 276 -10.59 -1.33 3.37
C GLY A 276 -9.24 -0.89 3.93
N VAL A 277 -8.20 -1.67 3.67
CA VAL A 277 -6.81 -1.31 3.98
C VAL A 277 -5.97 -1.46 2.73
N TYR A 278 -5.25 -0.39 2.38
CA TYR A 278 -4.36 -0.35 1.22
C TYR A 278 -2.95 -0.04 1.70
N LYS A 279 -1.99 -0.84 1.31
CA LYS A 279 -0.57 -0.62 1.55
C LYS A 279 0.12 -0.31 0.22
N ASN A 280 0.73 0.88 0.10
CA ASN A 280 1.34 1.33 -1.15
C ASN A 280 0.37 1.19 -2.34
N SER A 281 -0.89 1.64 -2.15
CA SER A 281 -1.99 1.54 -3.12
C SER A 281 -2.46 0.11 -3.47
N ARG A 282 -1.90 -0.93 -2.86
CA ARG A 282 -2.38 -2.31 -2.99
C ARG A 282 -3.37 -2.64 -1.88
N PRO A 283 -4.56 -3.15 -2.20
CA PRO A 283 -5.48 -3.63 -1.18
C PRO A 283 -4.88 -4.84 -0.48
N ILE A 284 -5.01 -4.86 0.84
CA ILE A 284 -4.53 -5.95 1.70
C ILE A 284 -5.63 -6.38 2.66
N ASN A 285 -5.60 -7.65 3.08
CA ASN A 285 -6.58 -8.12 4.04
C ASN A 285 -6.43 -7.42 5.41
N PRO A 286 -7.42 -6.62 5.84
CA PRO A 286 -7.36 -5.89 7.10
C PRO A 286 -7.12 -6.77 8.32
N LEU A 287 -7.67 -7.99 8.33
CA LEU A 287 -7.61 -8.91 9.48
C LEU A 287 -6.18 -9.33 9.84
N GLY A 288 -5.27 -9.34 8.86
CA GLY A 288 -3.86 -9.61 9.10
C GLY A 288 -3.12 -8.51 9.89
N TYR A 289 -3.73 -7.34 10.02
CA TYR A 289 -3.12 -6.16 10.66
C TYR A 289 -3.85 -5.73 11.93
N ILE A 290 -5.04 -6.25 12.19
CA ILE A 290 -5.80 -6.01 13.43
C ILE A 290 -5.22 -6.90 14.51
N ARG A 291 -4.36 -6.33 15.38
CA ARG A 291 -3.65 -7.04 16.43
C ARG A 291 -3.07 -6.10 17.48
N THR A 292 -2.76 -6.63 18.65
CA THR A 292 -2.30 -5.86 19.81
C THR A 292 -0.78 -5.78 19.97
N ALA A 293 -0.02 -6.68 19.32
CA ALA A 293 1.44 -6.75 19.44
C ALA A 293 2.14 -6.99 18.09
N LYS A 294 3.42 -6.59 18.01
CA LYS A 294 4.31 -6.93 16.90
C LYS A 294 4.51 -8.46 16.82
N SER A 295 4.67 -8.97 15.61
CA SER A 295 4.92 -10.39 15.39
C SER A 295 6.38 -10.74 15.57
N LYS A 296 6.61 -12.00 15.94
CA LYS A 296 7.89 -12.70 15.76
C LYS A 296 7.61 -13.94 14.92
N LEU A 297 8.53 -14.32 14.08
CA LEU A 297 8.43 -15.61 13.40
C LEU A 297 8.81 -16.73 14.36
N HIS A 298 8.15 -17.87 14.27
CA HIS A 298 8.35 -19.03 15.13
C HIS A 298 8.51 -20.31 14.30
N GLY A 299 9.08 -21.35 14.92
CA GLY A 299 9.23 -22.68 14.35
C GLY A 299 9.88 -22.67 12.97
N LYS A 300 9.43 -23.54 12.08
CA LYS A 300 9.97 -23.72 10.73
C LYS A 300 9.97 -22.43 9.88
N GLN A 301 8.96 -21.57 10.05
CA GLN A 301 8.93 -20.28 9.33
C GLN A 301 10.12 -19.38 9.73
N ARG A 302 10.47 -19.37 11.02
CA ARG A 302 11.61 -18.62 11.53
C ARG A 302 12.93 -19.17 10.98
N GLU A 303 13.10 -20.47 10.96
CA GLU A 303 14.34 -21.13 10.47
C GLU A 303 14.57 -20.80 8.99
N VAL A 304 13.58 -21.05 8.14
CA VAL A 304 13.65 -20.73 6.70
C VAL A 304 13.89 -19.24 6.46
N PHE A 305 13.26 -18.38 7.26
CA PHE A 305 13.47 -16.93 7.15
C PHE A 305 14.92 -16.54 7.51
N LEU A 306 15.44 -17.05 8.61
CA LEU A 306 16.79 -16.71 9.08
C LEU A 306 17.86 -17.19 8.11
N GLU A 307 17.71 -18.37 7.50
CA GLU A 307 18.60 -18.88 6.45
C GLU A 307 18.65 -17.93 5.24
N LYS A 308 17.48 -17.55 4.72
CA LYS A 308 17.38 -16.59 3.62
C LYS A 308 17.95 -15.22 3.99
N ALA A 309 17.63 -14.72 5.17
CA ALA A 309 18.13 -13.44 5.65
C ALA A 309 19.66 -13.44 5.80
N HIS A 310 20.25 -14.55 6.29
CA HIS A 310 21.69 -14.71 6.39
C HIS A 310 22.37 -14.68 5.01
N HIS A 311 21.87 -15.45 4.06
CA HIS A 311 22.39 -15.47 2.68
C HIS A 311 22.31 -14.09 2.01
N SER A 312 21.16 -13.45 2.12
CA SER A 312 20.95 -12.10 1.55
C SER A 312 21.85 -11.05 2.20
N LYS A 313 22.09 -11.16 3.51
CA LYS A 313 23.02 -10.30 4.24
C LYS A 313 24.45 -10.46 3.71
N GLN A 314 24.94 -11.69 3.57
CA GLN A 314 26.28 -11.97 3.03
C GLN A 314 26.45 -11.37 1.63
N LYS A 315 25.47 -11.56 0.76
CA LYS A 315 25.51 -11.03 -0.59
C LYS A 315 25.57 -9.50 -0.63
N LEU A 316 24.80 -8.79 0.22
CA LEU A 316 24.92 -7.34 0.35
C LEU A 316 26.29 -6.89 0.86
N GLU A 317 26.84 -7.58 1.85
CA GLU A 317 28.16 -7.26 2.38
C GLU A 317 29.26 -7.44 1.32
N GLU A 318 29.13 -8.45 0.46
CA GLU A 318 30.02 -8.68 -0.67
C GLU A 318 29.92 -7.57 -1.71
N LEU A 319 28.70 -7.14 -2.07
CA LEU A 319 28.50 -6.01 -2.97
C LEU A 319 29.16 -4.73 -2.46
N PHE A 320 29.15 -4.47 -1.15
CA PHE A 320 29.84 -3.33 -0.59
C PHE A 320 31.38 -3.47 -0.61
N LYS A 321 31.91 -4.67 -0.62
CA LYS A 321 33.36 -4.91 -0.74
C LYS A 321 33.83 -4.73 -2.19
N THR A 322 33.00 -5.10 -3.16
CA THR A 322 33.34 -5.07 -4.60
C THR A 322 33.14 -3.69 -5.23
N HIS A 323 32.37 -2.78 -4.58
CA HIS A 323 32.09 -1.43 -5.08
C HIS A 323 32.78 -0.37 -4.23
N SER A 324 33.71 0.38 -4.83
CA SER A 324 34.38 1.51 -4.18
C SER A 324 33.57 2.78 -4.27
N PHE A 325 33.39 3.50 -3.17
CA PHE A 325 32.67 4.76 -3.09
C PHE A 325 33.58 6.00 -3.14
N GLU A 326 34.83 5.84 -3.52
CA GLU A 326 35.79 6.97 -3.64
C GLU A 326 35.41 7.94 -4.75
N LYS A 327 34.97 7.41 -5.90
CA LYS A 327 34.58 8.20 -7.07
C LYS A 327 33.08 8.39 -7.21
N ASN A 328 32.30 7.40 -6.80
CA ASN A 328 30.85 7.37 -6.93
C ASN A 328 30.19 7.28 -5.54
N SER A 329 29.21 8.12 -5.28
CA SER A 329 28.46 8.05 -4.02
C SER A 329 27.34 6.99 -4.05
N PHE A 330 27.02 6.43 -5.22
CA PHE A 330 26.02 5.36 -5.35
C PHE A 330 26.26 4.46 -6.56
N TYR A 331 25.66 3.26 -6.49
CA TYR A 331 25.54 2.32 -7.60
C TYR A 331 24.08 1.84 -7.67
N LEU A 332 23.52 1.82 -8.88
CA LEU A 332 22.21 1.27 -9.16
C LEU A 332 22.38 0.08 -10.10
N LEU A 333 22.17 -1.11 -9.55
CA LEU A 333 22.36 -2.40 -10.25
C LEU A 333 21.01 -2.99 -10.63
N GLU A 334 20.94 -3.72 -11.74
CA GLU A 334 19.77 -4.54 -12.08
C GLU A 334 19.95 -5.94 -11.48
N GLY A 335 18.90 -6.40 -10.77
CA GLY A 335 18.91 -7.67 -10.03
C GLY A 335 19.59 -7.61 -8.67
N PHE A 336 19.57 -8.79 -8.02
CA PHE A 336 20.22 -9.05 -6.72
C PHE A 336 20.63 -10.52 -6.58
#